data_1db10357e9f49c4eb8c0ff34da848171
#
_entry.id   1db10357e9f49c4eb8c0ff34da848171
#
_cell.length_a   1.000
_cell.length_b   1.000
_cell.length_c   1.000
_cell.angle_alpha   90.00
_cell.angle_beta   90.00
_cell.angle_gamma   90.00
#
_symmetry.space_group_name_H-M   'P 1'
#
loop_
_entity.id
_entity.type
_entity.pdbx_description
1 polymer ?
#
loop_
_entity_poly.entity_id
_entity_poly.type
_entity_poly.pdbx_seq_one_letter_code
_entity_poly.pdbx_strand_id
1 'polypeptide(L)'
;IFLIISLFITFWALSNKIAFGSYTLVEIPLNKYVYGALSILKGTGRIFYIVNYLLVIIFMLIIFKCFDKKKSLLLITLFFIIQIADTSAGIKHRINMLTPINTEIRLKDQLWDDLFKKYKILKTTYAKNYTYLFWDFSYLMEKYNIEKTNVVAFARSTRKASAETRYYIYDNLREKKLEPNTVYLVNDLGHLRHLKYLLKDEDVGFFYRDDRWVMVRAEKKRMNNKDKEVFKNIRPKLLEINEKKSIYYENGDNYYGFGWSHNFKKLGIWSEGPISTLFFRTDKNYGDLKLEISCRPYITKKNNILELDVYVNNTFNKNIKLAKKNLDKKIEILINAKLVKNNEIKIDFNFKNPVSPYEVLESPDGRKLGILIKNIKITPV
;
A
#
# COMPACT_ATOMS: atom_id res chain seq x y z
N ILE A 1 30.34 -32.99 -14.79
CA ILE A 1 28.95 -32.65 -14.53
C ILE A 1 28.84 -31.57 -13.46
N PHE A 2 29.43 -31.73 -12.26
CA PHE A 2 29.36 -30.74 -11.16
C PHE A 2 29.90 -29.39 -11.56
N LEU A 3 31.02 -29.29 -12.27
CA LEU A 3 31.58 -28.03 -12.76
C LEU A 3 30.61 -27.29 -13.68
N ILE A 4 29.98 -27.99 -14.60
CA ILE A 4 29.03 -27.40 -15.54
C ILE A 4 27.80 -26.89 -14.81
N ILE A 5 27.27 -27.64 -13.84
CA ILE A 5 26.13 -27.24 -13.03
C ILE A 5 26.49 -26.01 -12.18
N SER A 6 27.68 -26.01 -11.57
CA SER A 6 28.16 -24.87 -10.78
C SER A 6 28.34 -23.60 -11.60
N LEU A 7 28.89 -23.72 -12.82
CA LEU A 7 28.99 -22.60 -13.76
C LEU A 7 27.61 -22.08 -14.15
N PHE A 8 26.67 -22.96 -14.50
CA PHE A 8 25.30 -22.57 -14.83
C PHE A 8 24.61 -21.83 -13.69
N ILE A 9 24.72 -22.34 -12.45
CA ILE A 9 24.15 -21.71 -11.27
C ILE A 9 24.81 -20.35 -11.02
N THR A 10 26.13 -20.24 -11.24
CA THR A 10 26.86 -18.97 -11.08
C THR A 10 26.39 -17.93 -12.06
N PHE A 11 26.28 -18.28 -13.36
CA PHE A 11 25.74 -17.39 -14.38
C PHE A 11 24.29 -16.96 -14.08
N TRP A 12 23.48 -17.90 -13.62
CA TRP A 12 22.11 -17.58 -13.20
C TRP A 12 22.07 -16.59 -12.02
N ALA A 13 22.96 -16.76 -11.04
CA ALA A 13 23.05 -15.90 -9.85
C ALA A 13 23.54 -14.48 -10.17
N LEU A 14 24.40 -14.31 -11.20
CA LEU A 14 24.91 -13.01 -11.65
C LEU A 14 23.83 -12.10 -12.24
N SER A 15 22.66 -12.68 -12.63
CA SER A 15 21.60 -11.89 -13.24
C SER A 15 21.97 -11.33 -14.63
N ASN A 16 21.07 -10.55 -15.22
CA ASN A 16 21.30 -9.89 -16.52
C ASN A 16 22.13 -8.60 -16.43
N LYS A 17 22.44 -8.15 -15.22
CA LYS A 17 23.26 -6.97 -14.97
C LYS A 17 24.38 -7.33 -14.00
N ILE A 18 25.60 -7.39 -14.50
CA ILE A 18 26.78 -7.68 -13.72
C ILE A 18 27.45 -6.36 -13.39
N ALA A 19 27.62 -6.08 -12.10
CA ALA A 19 28.23 -4.85 -11.60
C ALA A 19 29.36 -5.19 -10.62
N PHE A 20 30.37 -4.34 -10.58
CA PHE A 20 31.44 -4.34 -9.60
C PHE A 20 31.50 -2.96 -8.94
N GLY A 21 31.13 -2.89 -7.68
CA GLY A 21 30.94 -1.62 -6.99
C GLY A 21 29.85 -0.77 -7.68
N SER A 22 30.18 0.45 -8.06
CA SER A 22 29.31 1.37 -8.80
C SER A 22 29.34 1.18 -10.33
N TYR A 23 30.24 0.32 -10.85
CA TYR A 23 30.43 0.13 -12.29
C TYR A 23 29.64 -1.07 -12.80
N THR A 24 28.83 -0.84 -13.85
CA THR A 24 28.20 -1.91 -14.61
C THR A 24 29.19 -2.48 -15.61
N LEU A 25 29.58 -3.76 -15.44
CA LEU A 25 30.52 -4.45 -16.34
C LEU A 25 29.82 -4.97 -17.58
N VAL A 26 28.67 -5.59 -17.40
CA VAL A 26 27.88 -6.19 -18.48
C VAL A 26 26.41 -5.99 -18.18
N GLU A 27 25.63 -5.60 -19.19
CA GLU A 27 24.18 -5.55 -19.12
C GLU A 27 23.61 -6.25 -20.36
N ILE A 28 22.94 -7.39 -20.14
CA ILE A 28 22.29 -8.19 -21.19
C ILE A 28 20.85 -7.72 -21.32
N PRO A 29 20.45 -7.09 -22.45
CA PRO A 29 19.08 -6.67 -22.63
C PRO A 29 18.16 -7.90 -22.78
N LEU A 30 17.31 -8.12 -21.79
CA LEU A 30 16.35 -9.21 -21.81
C LEU A 30 14.99 -8.75 -22.36
N ASN A 31 14.37 -9.58 -23.17
CA ASN A 31 12.99 -9.39 -23.54
C ASN A 31 12.10 -9.40 -22.28
N LYS A 32 11.08 -8.53 -22.25
CA LYS A 32 10.18 -8.38 -21.11
C LYS A 32 9.50 -9.67 -20.64
N TYR A 33 9.25 -10.62 -21.54
CA TYR A 33 8.67 -11.93 -21.20
C TYR A 33 9.68 -12.81 -20.47
N VAL A 34 10.94 -12.83 -20.95
CA VAL A 34 12.05 -13.53 -20.31
C VAL A 34 12.33 -12.91 -18.95
N TYR A 35 12.40 -11.57 -18.86
CA TYR A 35 12.57 -10.85 -17.60
C TYR A 35 11.43 -11.14 -16.61
N GLY A 36 10.18 -11.20 -17.10
CA GLY A 36 9.01 -11.57 -16.29
C GLY A 36 9.12 -12.99 -15.73
N ALA A 37 9.49 -13.96 -16.54
CA ALA A 37 9.69 -15.35 -16.11
C ALA A 37 10.83 -15.47 -15.09
N LEU A 38 11.97 -14.83 -15.36
CA LEU A 38 13.13 -14.84 -14.45
C LEU A 38 12.84 -14.09 -13.13
N SER A 39 12.02 -13.07 -13.15
CA SER A 39 11.64 -12.29 -11.95
C SER A 39 10.81 -13.09 -10.93
N ILE A 40 10.23 -14.23 -11.33
CA ILE A 40 9.55 -15.17 -10.43
C ILE A 40 10.53 -15.74 -9.42
N LEU A 41 11.79 -15.95 -9.83
CA LEU A 41 12.88 -16.43 -8.99
C LEU A 41 13.58 -15.25 -8.29
N LYS A 42 12.83 -14.48 -7.50
CA LYS A 42 13.39 -13.38 -6.71
C LYS A 42 14.49 -13.92 -5.76
N GLY A 43 15.64 -13.26 -5.78
CA GLY A 43 16.76 -13.64 -4.92
C GLY A 43 17.70 -14.67 -5.55
N THR A 44 17.99 -14.50 -6.85
CA THR A 44 18.95 -15.32 -7.61
C THR A 44 20.29 -15.51 -6.88
N GLY A 45 20.77 -14.48 -6.16
CA GLY A 45 21.94 -14.59 -5.30
C GLY A 45 21.85 -15.67 -4.22
N ARG A 46 20.66 -16.06 -3.78
CA ARG A 46 20.51 -17.20 -2.83
C ARG A 46 20.79 -18.54 -3.46
N ILE A 47 20.59 -18.68 -4.77
CA ILE A 47 20.90 -19.91 -5.50
C ILE A 47 22.39 -20.15 -5.52
N PHE A 48 23.21 -19.08 -5.46
CA PHE A 48 24.66 -19.17 -5.38
C PHE A 48 25.16 -19.79 -4.07
N TYR A 49 24.36 -19.84 -3.00
CA TYR A 49 24.76 -20.49 -1.77
C TYR A 49 25.16 -21.96 -1.98
N ILE A 50 24.53 -22.66 -2.88
CA ILE A 50 24.87 -24.05 -3.22
C ILE A 50 26.31 -24.11 -3.73
N VAL A 51 26.68 -23.24 -4.67
CA VAL A 51 28.04 -23.15 -5.22
C VAL A 51 29.03 -22.71 -4.13
N ASN A 52 28.65 -21.75 -3.31
CA ASN A 52 29.48 -21.28 -2.20
C ASN A 52 29.81 -22.42 -1.23
N TYR A 53 28.83 -23.22 -0.82
CA TYR A 53 29.08 -24.39 0.05
C TYR A 53 29.95 -25.44 -0.63
N LEU A 54 29.76 -25.71 -1.92
CA LEU A 54 30.63 -26.61 -2.66
C LEU A 54 32.06 -26.10 -2.71
N LEU A 55 32.30 -24.83 -2.94
CA LEU A 55 33.65 -24.22 -2.90
C LEU A 55 34.29 -24.35 -1.55
N VAL A 56 33.56 -24.11 -0.46
CA VAL A 56 34.05 -24.28 0.90
C VAL A 56 34.45 -25.73 1.17
N ILE A 57 33.62 -26.69 0.76
CA ILE A 57 33.94 -28.14 0.92
C ILE A 57 35.18 -28.52 0.11
N ILE A 58 35.26 -28.09 -1.15
CA ILE A 58 36.40 -28.35 -2.02
C ILE A 58 37.67 -27.76 -1.38
N PHE A 59 37.61 -26.53 -0.88
CA PHE A 59 38.72 -25.88 -0.21
C PHE A 59 39.19 -26.66 1.03
N MET A 60 38.25 -27.11 1.86
CA MET A 60 38.59 -27.99 3.01
C MET A 60 39.26 -29.28 2.55
N LEU A 61 38.75 -29.92 1.52
CA LEU A 61 39.33 -31.17 0.97
C LEU A 61 40.76 -30.94 0.45
N ILE A 62 41.01 -29.81 -0.22
CA ILE A 62 42.37 -29.45 -0.69
C ILE A 62 43.31 -29.28 0.50
N ILE A 63 42.89 -28.58 1.56
CA ILE A 63 43.69 -28.37 2.78
C ILE A 63 44.05 -29.74 3.37
N PHE A 64 43.10 -30.65 3.57
CA PHE A 64 43.38 -31.97 4.13
C PHE A 64 44.26 -32.85 3.23
N LYS A 65 44.21 -32.64 1.90
CA LYS A 65 45.03 -33.40 0.95
C LYS A 65 46.44 -32.86 0.80
N CYS A 66 46.63 -31.55 0.94
CA CYS A 66 47.92 -30.88 0.71
C CYS A 66 48.78 -30.74 1.98
N PHE A 67 48.18 -30.79 3.15
CA PHE A 67 48.88 -30.57 4.41
C PHE A 67 48.72 -31.76 5.36
N ASP A 68 49.68 -31.92 6.28
CA ASP A 68 49.56 -32.90 7.37
C ASP A 68 48.38 -32.53 8.31
N LYS A 69 47.87 -33.52 9.06
CA LYS A 69 46.70 -33.38 9.91
C LYS A 69 46.76 -32.19 10.89
N LYS A 70 47.94 -31.92 11.46
CA LYS A 70 48.10 -30.81 12.43
C LYS A 70 48.00 -29.45 11.75
N LYS A 71 48.67 -29.28 10.60
CA LYS A 71 48.63 -28.04 9.83
C LYS A 71 47.25 -27.80 9.22
N SER A 72 46.61 -28.86 8.73
CA SER A 72 45.22 -28.76 8.21
C SER A 72 44.28 -28.27 9.30
N LEU A 73 44.34 -28.83 10.49
CA LEU A 73 43.48 -28.42 11.59
C LEU A 73 43.75 -26.96 12.00
N LEU A 74 45.02 -26.56 12.06
CA LEU A 74 45.41 -25.17 12.37
C LEU A 74 44.84 -24.19 11.34
N LEU A 75 44.99 -24.50 10.05
CA LEU A 75 44.47 -23.65 8.95
C LEU A 75 42.94 -23.52 8.99
N ILE A 76 42.23 -24.64 9.18
CA ILE A 76 40.76 -24.61 9.24
C ILE A 76 40.29 -23.82 10.46
N THR A 77 40.95 -23.97 11.61
CA THR A 77 40.63 -23.19 12.80
C THR A 77 40.87 -21.70 12.58
N LEU A 78 41.98 -21.33 11.91
CA LEU A 78 42.28 -19.94 11.57
C LEU A 78 41.18 -19.35 10.65
N PHE A 79 40.79 -20.08 9.58
CA PHE A 79 39.70 -19.67 8.72
C PHE A 79 38.38 -19.51 9.46
N PHE A 80 38.07 -20.42 10.40
CA PHE A 80 36.86 -20.31 11.21
C PHE A 80 36.87 -19.07 12.11
N ILE A 81 38.03 -18.73 12.72
CA ILE A 81 38.19 -17.50 13.51
C ILE A 81 37.99 -16.26 12.63
N ILE A 82 38.59 -16.22 11.43
CA ILE A 82 38.42 -15.13 10.47
C ILE A 82 36.95 -14.99 10.08
N GLN A 83 36.25 -16.11 9.81
CA GLN A 83 34.85 -16.11 9.47
C GLN A 83 33.96 -15.57 10.62
N ILE A 84 34.25 -15.94 11.87
CA ILE A 84 33.52 -15.37 13.02
C ILE A 84 33.79 -13.87 13.13
N ALA A 85 35.04 -13.44 12.97
CA ALA A 85 35.37 -12.01 12.99
C ALA A 85 34.63 -11.22 11.88
N ASP A 86 34.64 -11.73 10.66
CA ASP A 86 33.95 -11.12 9.52
C ASP A 86 32.43 -11.04 9.73
N THR A 87 31.82 -12.10 10.25
CA THR A 87 30.36 -12.14 10.49
C THR A 87 29.94 -11.42 11.78
N SER A 88 30.88 -11.13 12.70
CA SER A 88 30.60 -10.57 14.03
C SER A 88 29.83 -9.25 13.98
N ALA A 89 30.16 -8.36 13.06
CA ALA A 89 29.46 -7.07 12.88
C ALA A 89 27.98 -7.29 12.49
N GLY A 90 27.71 -8.23 11.60
CA GLY A 90 26.35 -8.60 11.20
C GLY A 90 25.57 -9.27 12.34
N ILE A 91 26.23 -10.14 13.11
CA ILE A 91 25.63 -10.79 14.29
C ILE A 91 25.29 -9.72 15.35
N LYS A 92 26.25 -8.83 15.69
CA LYS A 92 26.05 -7.73 16.64
C LYS A 92 24.88 -6.81 16.19
N HIS A 93 24.83 -6.46 14.91
CA HIS A 93 23.72 -5.68 14.37
C HIS A 93 22.38 -6.41 14.55
N ARG A 94 22.31 -7.70 14.26
CA ARG A 94 21.09 -8.50 14.46
C ARG A 94 20.72 -8.64 15.93
N ILE A 95 21.67 -8.89 16.81
CA ILE A 95 21.43 -8.93 18.27
C ILE A 95 20.84 -7.59 18.72
N ASN A 96 21.43 -6.47 18.31
CA ASN A 96 20.93 -5.14 18.66
C ASN A 96 19.53 -4.87 18.09
N MET A 97 19.16 -5.46 16.94
CA MET A 97 17.80 -5.40 16.39
C MET A 97 16.81 -6.31 17.14
N LEU A 98 17.31 -7.37 17.76
CA LEU A 98 16.50 -8.35 18.51
C LEU A 98 16.35 -8.00 19.99
N THR A 99 17.23 -7.16 20.53
CA THR A 99 17.15 -6.67 21.91
C THR A 99 16.83 -5.17 21.96
N PRO A 100 15.75 -4.74 22.55
CA PRO A 100 14.65 -5.55 23.04
C PRO A 100 13.51 -5.55 22.00
N ILE A 101 13.12 -6.68 21.51
CA ILE A 101 11.76 -6.79 21.00
C ILE A 101 10.90 -6.45 22.22
N ASN A 102 10.35 -5.26 22.24
CA ASN A 102 9.31 -4.94 23.18
C ASN A 102 8.14 -5.87 22.83
N THR A 103 8.09 -7.01 23.49
CA THR A 103 7.08 -8.05 23.33
C THR A 103 5.74 -7.60 23.91
N GLU A 104 5.66 -6.37 24.40
CA GLU A 104 4.41 -5.81 24.85
C GLU A 104 3.42 -5.75 23.68
N ILE A 105 2.31 -6.43 23.89
CA ILE A 105 1.15 -6.32 23.01
C ILE A 105 0.73 -4.86 23.02
N ARG A 106 0.79 -4.21 21.87
CA ARG A 106 0.42 -2.78 21.72
C ARG A 106 -1.07 -2.54 21.92
N LEU A 107 -1.87 -3.56 21.63
CA LEU A 107 -3.32 -3.53 21.74
C LEU A 107 -3.70 -3.95 23.16
N LYS A 108 -3.85 -2.96 24.06
CA LYS A 108 -4.09 -3.18 25.51
C LYS A 108 -5.54 -2.96 25.91
N ASP A 109 -6.33 -2.26 25.10
CA ASP A 109 -7.71 -1.93 25.43
C ASP A 109 -8.61 -3.19 25.39
N GLN A 110 -9.43 -3.35 26.42
CA GLN A 110 -10.36 -4.46 26.56
C GLN A 110 -11.34 -4.62 25.37
N LEU A 111 -11.59 -3.54 24.64
CA LEU A 111 -12.44 -3.57 23.45
C LEU A 111 -11.98 -4.61 22.43
N TRP A 112 -10.66 -4.82 22.26
CA TRP A 112 -10.13 -5.81 21.33
C TRP A 112 -10.56 -7.23 21.68
N ASP A 113 -10.41 -7.60 22.96
CA ASP A 113 -10.85 -8.90 23.44
C ASP A 113 -12.34 -9.10 23.24
N ASP A 114 -13.14 -8.07 23.55
CA ASP A 114 -14.59 -8.13 23.42
C ASP A 114 -15.04 -8.25 21.96
N LEU A 115 -14.40 -7.50 21.06
CA LEU A 115 -14.72 -7.56 19.63
C LEU A 115 -14.33 -8.92 19.03
N PHE A 116 -13.13 -9.42 19.31
CA PHE A 116 -12.66 -10.66 18.70
C PHE A 116 -13.24 -11.94 19.32
N LYS A 117 -13.81 -11.87 20.53
CA LYS A 117 -14.68 -12.95 21.04
C LYS A 117 -15.95 -13.08 20.20
N LYS A 118 -16.51 -11.94 19.75
CA LYS A 118 -17.79 -11.87 19.03
C LYS A 118 -17.64 -11.99 17.52
N TYR A 119 -16.65 -11.33 16.94
CA TYR A 119 -16.47 -11.20 15.49
C TYR A 119 -15.29 -12.06 15.02
N LYS A 120 -15.47 -12.76 13.89
CA LYS A 120 -14.50 -13.74 13.38
C LYS A 120 -13.82 -13.33 12.06
N ILE A 121 -14.12 -12.13 11.58
CA ILE A 121 -13.52 -11.57 10.37
C ILE A 121 -12.86 -10.24 10.71
N LEU A 122 -11.60 -10.09 10.31
CA LEU A 122 -10.86 -8.84 10.47
C LEU A 122 -10.47 -8.29 9.10
N LYS A 123 -10.92 -7.08 8.77
CA LYS A 123 -10.57 -6.42 7.52
C LYS A 123 -9.97 -5.04 7.75
N THR A 124 -9.03 -4.65 6.90
CA THR A 124 -8.57 -3.26 6.81
C THR A 124 -9.21 -2.59 5.61
N THR A 125 -9.57 -1.32 5.75
CA THR A 125 -10.14 -0.53 4.65
C THR A 125 -9.16 -0.25 3.52
N TYR A 126 -7.85 -0.39 3.75
CA TYR A 126 -6.82 -0.29 2.73
C TYR A 126 -5.95 -1.54 2.73
N ALA A 127 -6.32 -2.54 1.93
CA ALA A 127 -5.55 -3.78 1.81
C ALA A 127 -4.19 -3.51 1.15
N LYS A 128 -3.13 -3.61 1.96
CA LYS A 128 -1.73 -3.48 1.57
C LYS A 128 -0.91 -4.39 2.47
N ASN A 129 0.32 -4.69 2.07
CA ASN A 129 1.25 -5.38 2.95
C ASN A 129 1.68 -4.44 4.10
N TYR A 130 1.03 -4.60 5.25
CA TYR A 130 1.30 -3.84 6.46
C TYR A 130 1.93 -4.72 7.53
N THR A 131 3.25 -4.83 7.53
CA THR A 131 3.97 -5.66 8.49
C THR A 131 3.64 -5.28 9.94
N TYR A 132 3.55 -3.99 10.25
CA TYR A 132 3.26 -3.52 11.60
C TYR A 132 1.82 -3.86 12.05
N LEU A 133 0.80 -3.74 11.17
CA LEU A 133 -0.57 -4.14 11.49
C LEU A 133 -0.67 -5.65 11.69
N PHE A 134 0.01 -6.42 10.84
CA PHE A 134 0.03 -7.86 10.98
C PHE A 134 0.59 -8.29 12.35
N TRP A 135 1.72 -7.71 12.76
CA TRP A 135 2.32 -8.02 14.06
C TRP A 135 1.44 -7.61 15.24
N ASP A 136 0.81 -6.42 15.17
CA ASP A 136 -0.09 -5.96 16.23
C ASP A 136 -1.29 -6.90 16.41
N PHE A 137 -1.88 -7.39 15.31
CA PHE A 137 -3.10 -8.20 15.34
C PHE A 137 -2.89 -9.71 15.29
N SER A 138 -1.70 -10.21 14.91
CA SER A 138 -1.46 -11.66 14.73
C SER A 138 -1.77 -12.47 15.99
N TYR A 139 -1.36 -11.97 17.15
CA TYR A 139 -1.66 -12.61 18.44
C TYR A 139 -3.17 -12.70 18.70
N LEU A 140 -3.90 -11.61 18.48
CA LEU A 140 -5.35 -11.60 18.68
C LEU A 140 -6.07 -12.47 17.65
N MET A 141 -5.59 -12.48 16.41
CA MET A 141 -6.15 -13.35 15.36
C MET A 141 -6.01 -14.82 15.71
N GLU A 142 -4.88 -15.24 16.28
CA GLU A 142 -4.65 -16.59 16.74
C GLU A 142 -5.48 -16.90 18.00
N LYS A 143 -5.36 -16.05 19.03
CA LYS A 143 -6.06 -16.23 20.33
C LYS A 143 -7.58 -16.40 20.17
N TYR A 144 -8.19 -15.71 19.22
CA TYR A 144 -9.65 -15.71 19.01
C TYR A 144 -10.11 -16.48 17.78
N ASN A 145 -9.22 -17.21 17.11
CA ASN A 145 -9.52 -18.00 15.90
C ASN A 145 -10.23 -17.15 14.83
N ILE A 146 -9.58 -16.07 14.38
CA ILE A 146 -10.11 -15.25 13.30
C ILE A 146 -10.05 -16.03 11.98
N GLU A 147 -11.20 -16.25 11.37
CA GLU A 147 -11.37 -17.13 10.21
C GLU A 147 -10.88 -16.49 8.90
N LYS A 148 -11.07 -15.17 8.76
CA LYS A 148 -10.73 -14.45 7.53
C LYS A 148 -10.13 -13.10 7.84
N THR A 149 -9.06 -12.75 7.09
CA THR A 149 -8.44 -11.43 7.18
C THR A 149 -7.80 -11.01 5.87
N ASN A 150 -7.74 -9.69 5.62
CA ASN A 150 -6.89 -9.07 4.61
C ASN A 150 -5.74 -8.28 5.22
N VAL A 151 -5.53 -8.38 6.54
CA VAL A 151 -4.36 -7.87 7.24
C VAL A 151 -3.23 -8.87 7.05
N VAL A 152 -2.29 -8.56 6.18
CA VAL A 152 -1.26 -9.51 5.74
C VAL A 152 0.13 -8.89 5.77
N ALA A 153 1.13 -9.73 6.03
CA ALA A 153 2.55 -9.40 5.95
C ALA A 153 3.27 -10.41 5.07
N PHE A 154 3.10 -10.29 3.75
CA PHE A 154 3.75 -11.20 2.81
C PHE A 154 4.97 -10.54 2.16
N ALA A 155 6.05 -11.27 2.07
CA ALA A 155 7.23 -10.88 1.30
C ALA A 155 6.91 -10.73 -0.22
N ARG A 156 5.87 -11.40 -0.71
CA ARG A 156 5.52 -11.49 -2.13
C ARG A 156 4.01 -11.42 -2.37
N SER A 157 3.37 -10.30 -2.02
CA SER A 157 2.01 -10.05 -2.49
C SER A 157 2.03 -9.56 -3.94
N THR A 158 1.14 -10.09 -4.79
CA THR A 158 0.95 -9.50 -6.11
C THR A 158 0.25 -8.16 -5.95
N ARG A 159 0.78 -7.11 -6.55
CA ARG A 159 0.16 -5.77 -6.51
C ARG A 159 -1.25 -5.79 -7.09
N LYS A 160 -1.52 -6.70 -8.04
CA LYS A 160 -2.83 -6.91 -8.63
C LYS A 160 -3.84 -7.41 -7.60
N ALA A 161 -3.55 -8.50 -6.88
CA ALA A 161 -4.47 -9.05 -5.87
C ALA A 161 -4.78 -8.05 -4.74
N SER A 162 -3.77 -7.29 -4.30
CA SER A 162 -4.00 -6.22 -3.31
C SER A 162 -4.92 -5.11 -3.83
N ALA A 163 -4.80 -4.74 -5.11
CA ALA A 163 -5.66 -3.75 -5.74
C ALA A 163 -7.11 -4.26 -5.87
N GLU A 164 -7.30 -5.47 -6.36
CA GLU A 164 -8.61 -6.11 -6.50
C GLU A 164 -9.33 -6.24 -5.14
N THR A 165 -8.60 -6.62 -4.09
CA THR A 165 -9.15 -6.66 -2.73
C THR A 165 -9.62 -5.28 -2.26
N ARG A 166 -8.87 -4.21 -2.57
CA ARG A 166 -9.29 -2.84 -2.23
C ARG A 166 -10.55 -2.42 -2.98
N TYR A 167 -10.65 -2.72 -4.27
CA TYR A 167 -11.83 -2.39 -5.08
C TYR A 167 -13.07 -3.06 -4.51
N TYR A 168 -12.99 -4.36 -4.24
CA TYR A 168 -14.09 -5.10 -3.62
C TYR A 168 -14.54 -4.47 -2.29
N ILE A 169 -13.60 -4.09 -1.42
CA ILE A 169 -13.93 -3.45 -0.14
C ILE A 169 -14.56 -2.08 -0.36
N TYR A 170 -13.99 -1.25 -1.23
CA TYR A 170 -14.53 0.10 -1.48
C TYR A 170 -15.92 0.07 -2.08
N ASP A 171 -16.19 -0.84 -3.00
CA ASP A 171 -17.50 -0.97 -3.62
C ASP A 171 -18.55 -1.39 -2.59
N ASN A 172 -18.24 -2.40 -1.77
CA ASN A 172 -19.13 -2.79 -0.68
C ASN A 172 -19.38 -1.64 0.33
N LEU A 173 -18.35 -0.91 0.71
CA LEU A 173 -18.50 0.21 1.64
C LEU A 173 -19.29 1.38 1.05
N ARG A 174 -19.15 1.68 -0.26
CA ARG A 174 -19.95 2.69 -0.97
C ARG A 174 -21.43 2.30 -1.07
N GLU A 175 -21.69 1.01 -1.28
CA GLU A 175 -23.02 0.45 -1.32
C GLU A 175 -23.61 0.18 0.08
N LYS A 176 -22.88 0.56 1.16
CA LYS A 176 -23.23 0.33 2.56
C LYS A 176 -23.40 -1.16 2.92
N LYS A 177 -22.83 -2.04 2.12
CA LYS A 177 -22.83 -3.48 2.34
C LYS A 177 -21.70 -3.87 3.30
N LEU A 178 -21.96 -3.70 4.60
CA LEU A 178 -21.04 -4.15 5.62
C LEU A 178 -21.21 -5.66 5.83
N GLU A 179 -20.14 -6.41 5.68
CA GLU A 179 -20.16 -7.85 5.92
C GLU A 179 -20.51 -8.15 7.39
N PRO A 180 -21.39 -9.11 7.64
CA PRO A 180 -21.68 -9.54 9.01
C PRO A 180 -20.42 -10.15 9.64
N ASN A 181 -20.38 -10.22 10.95
CA ASN A 181 -19.28 -10.83 11.70
C ASN A 181 -17.89 -10.22 11.45
N THR A 182 -17.83 -8.94 11.02
CA THR A 182 -16.59 -8.28 10.57
C THR A 182 -16.24 -7.06 11.40
N VAL A 183 -14.99 -7.03 11.86
CA VAL A 183 -14.32 -5.85 12.41
C VAL A 183 -13.51 -5.19 11.28
N TYR A 184 -13.72 -3.89 11.03
CA TYR A 184 -12.99 -3.14 10.04
C TYR A 184 -11.97 -2.22 10.71
N LEU A 185 -10.69 -2.37 10.38
CA LEU A 185 -9.64 -1.41 10.75
C LEU A 185 -9.61 -0.29 9.71
N VAL A 186 -9.75 0.94 10.18
CA VAL A 186 -9.70 2.13 9.32
C VAL A 186 -8.32 2.77 9.44
N ASN A 187 -7.49 2.59 8.43
CA ASN A 187 -6.06 2.93 8.49
C ASN A 187 -5.74 4.37 8.08
N ASP A 188 -6.74 5.12 7.63
CA ASP A 188 -6.53 6.44 7.03
C ASP A 188 -7.65 7.39 7.43
N LEU A 189 -7.30 8.60 7.84
CA LEU A 189 -8.28 9.62 8.24
C LEU A 189 -9.19 10.03 7.08
N GLY A 190 -8.70 10.04 5.84
CA GLY A 190 -9.52 10.31 4.67
C GLY A 190 -10.60 9.25 4.48
N HIS A 191 -10.24 7.97 4.67
CA HIS A 191 -11.20 6.86 4.66
C HIS A 191 -12.21 6.99 5.81
N LEU A 192 -11.75 7.33 7.01
CA LEU A 192 -12.63 7.51 8.16
C LEU A 192 -13.65 8.63 7.96
N ARG A 193 -13.22 9.77 7.41
CA ARG A 193 -14.11 10.89 7.05
C ARG A 193 -15.15 10.49 6.02
N HIS A 194 -14.71 9.76 4.99
CA HIS A 194 -15.59 9.28 3.95
C HIS A 194 -16.59 8.25 4.48
N LEU A 195 -16.16 7.31 5.31
CA LEU A 195 -17.03 6.35 5.99
C LEU A 195 -18.06 7.03 6.89
N LYS A 196 -17.65 8.04 7.66
CA LYS A 196 -18.56 8.85 8.46
C LYS A 196 -19.66 9.47 7.62
N TYR A 197 -19.32 10.00 6.44
CA TYR A 197 -20.28 10.57 5.51
C TYR A 197 -21.22 9.50 4.92
N LEU A 198 -20.67 8.38 4.48
CA LEU A 198 -21.44 7.30 3.85
C LEU A 198 -22.38 6.59 4.83
N LEU A 199 -21.94 6.36 6.06
CA LEU A 199 -22.60 5.52 7.05
C LEU A 199 -23.27 6.31 8.17
N LYS A 200 -23.50 7.62 8.00
CA LYS A 200 -24.06 8.50 9.04
C LYS A 200 -25.42 8.04 9.58
N ASP A 201 -26.24 7.45 8.72
CA ASP A 201 -27.60 6.99 9.02
C ASP A 201 -27.65 5.48 9.36
N GLU A 202 -26.51 4.79 9.32
CA GLU A 202 -26.40 3.36 9.58
C GLU A 202 -26.13 3.06 11.06
N ASP A 203 -26.52 1.87 11.51
CA ASP A 203 -26.14 1.37 12.84
C ASP A 203 -24.72 0.81 12.83
N VAL A 204 -23.74 1.71 12.95
CA VAL A 204 -22.32 1.39 12.90
C VAL A 204 -21.60 2.07 14.06
N GLY A 205 -20.91 1.27 14.87
CA GLY A 205 -20.03 1.76 15.92
C GLY A 205 -18.65 2.12 15.36
N PHE A 206 -18.12 3.27 15.77
CA PHE A 206 -16.76 3.72 15.50
C PHE A 206 -16.02 3.89 16.82
N PHE A 207 -14.89 3.23 16.95
CA PHE A 207 -14.09 3.24 18.17
C PHE A 207 -12.65 3.65 17.86
N TYR A 208 -12.03 4.40 18.79
CA TYR A 208 -10.62 4.74 18.72
C TYR A 208 -9.91 4.20 19.94
N ARG A 209 -9.06 3.19 19.75
CA ARG A 209 -8.30 2.50 20.82
C ARG A 209 -6.88 2.22 20.35
N ASP A 210 -5.92 2.38 21.23
CA ASP A 210 -4.51 2.08 20.97
C ASP A 210 -4.03 2.62 19.62
N ASP A 211 -4.36 3.89 19.32
CA ASP A 211 -4.04 4.59 18.07
C ASP A 211 -4.62 3.95 16.80
N ARG A 212 -5.70 3.17 16.93
CA ARG A 212 -6.40 2.51 15.83
C ARG A 212 -7.87 2.89 15.79
N TRP A 213 -8.33 3.20 14.59
CA TRP A 213 -9.77 3.33 14.33
C TRP A 213 -10.37 1.98 13.94
N VAL A 214 -11.49 1.69 14.54
CA VAL A 214 -12.25 0.45 14.31
C VAL A 214 -13.69 0.81 13.99
N MET A 215 -14.24 0.10 13.03
CA MET A 215 -15.64 0.23 12.64
C MET A 215 -16.31 -1.15 12.69
N VAL A 216 -17.49 -1.22 13.29
CA VAL A 216 -18.26 -2.47 13.43
C VAL A 216 -19.74 -2.22 13.24
N ARG A 217 -20.40 -3.07 12.43
CA ARG A 217 -21.85 -3.02 12.21
C ARG A 217 -22.61 -3.38 13.47
N ALA A 218 -23.77 -2.73 13.68
CA ALA A 218 -24.68 -2.96 14.80
C ALA A 218 -24.08 -2.73 16.21
N GLU A 219 -23.05 -1.88 16.30
CA GLU A 219 -22.38 -1.55 17.56
C GLU A 219 -22.44 -0.05 17.92
N LYS A 220 -23.31 0.73 17.26
CA LYS A 220 -23.42 2.19 17.51
C LYS A 220 -23.80 2.50 18.95
N LYS A 221 -24.67 1.66 19.55
CA LYS A 221 -25.11 1.82 20.95
C LYS A 221 -23.98 1.61 21.95
N ARG A 222 -22.95 0.84 21.59
CA ARG A 222 -21.78 0.55 22.44
C ARG A 222 -20.77 1.69 22.51
N MET A 223 -20.86 2.68 21.62
CA MET A 223 -20.00 3.86 21.66
C MET A 223 -20.23 4.65 22.95
N ASN A 224 -19.17 4.84 23.72
CA ASN A 224 -19.21 5.68 24.91
C ASN A 224 -19.17 7.18 24.54
N ASN A 225 -19.27 8.06 25.53
CA ASN A 225 -19.28 9.52 25.28
C ASN A 225 -17.98 10.00 24.63
N LYS A 226 -16.84 9.44 25.03
CA LYS A 226 -15.53 9.78 24.43
C LYS A 226 -15.46 9.36 22.95
N ASP A 227 -15.94 8.16 22.60
CA ASP A 227 -16.01 7.72 21.21
C ASP A 227 -16.88 8.64 20.36
N LYS A 228 -18.06 9.01 20.88
CA LYS A 228 -18.98 9.92 20.20
C LYS A 228 -18.38 11.30 20.00
N GLU A 229 -17.70 11.84 21.02
CA GLU A 229 -17.03 13.14 20.94
C GLU A 229 -15.90 13.13 19.94
N VAL A 230 -14.97 12.18 20.03
CA VAL A 230 -13.86 12.04 19.08
C VAL A 230 -14.38 11.87 17.66
N PHE A 231 -15.39 11.01 17.45
CA PHE A 231 -16.00 10.81 16.15
C PHE A 231 -16.71 12.06 15.62
N LYS A 232 -17.38 12.84 16.48
CA LYS A 232 -18.01 14.11 16.11
C LYS A 232 -16.99 15.10 15.54
N ASN A 233 -15.79 15.14 16.10
CA ASN A 233 -14.72 16.04 15.69
C ASN A 233 -14.01 15.62 14.39
N ILE A 234 -14.22 14.41 13.90
CA ILE A 234 -13.73 13.99 12.57
C ILE A 234 -14.53 14.73 11.50
N ARG A 235 -13.92 15.70 10.85
CA ARG A 235 -14.50 16.50 9.76
C ARG A 235 -13.65 16.41 8.50
N PRO A 236 -14.22 16.59 7.31
CA PRO A 236 -13.44 16.73 6.08
C PRO A 236 -12.40 17.83 6.22
N LYS A 237 -11.25 17.67 5.57
CA LYS A 237 -10.19 18.68 5.60
C LYS A 237 -10.67 19.98 5.00
N LEU A 238 -10.31 21.10 5.62
CA LEU A 238 -10.60 22.43 5.10
C LEU A 238 -9.77 22.69 3.84
N LEU A 239 -10.46 23.05 2.76
CA LEU A 239 -9.83 23.58 1.54
C LEU A 239 -10.09 25.09 1.47
N GLU A 240 -9.03 25.86 1.64
CA GLU A 240 -9.08 27.30 1.67
C GLU A 240 -9.36 27.87 0.29
N ILE A 241 -10.22 28.89 0.25
CA ILE A 241 -10.62 29.55 -0.99
C ILE A 241 -9.44 30.31 -1.61
N ASN A 242 -9.33 30.27 -2.94
CA ASN A 242 -8.28 30.88 -3.73
C ASN A 242 -6.87 30.30 -3.53
N GLU A 243 -6.68 29.39 -2.60
CA GLU A 243 -5.40 28.75 -2.40
C GLU A 243 -5.21 27.52 -3.28
N LYS A 244 -4.00 27.37 -3.78
CA LYS A 244 -3.58 26.18 -4.52
C LYS A 244 -2.94 25.18 -3.55
N LYS A 245 -3.59 24.05 -3.36
CA LYS A 245 -3.09 22.98 -2.47
C LYS A 245 -2.53 21.80 -3.28
N SER A 246 -1.31 21.40 -2.94
CA SER A 246 -0.72 20.18 -3.48
C SER A 246 -1.40 18.95 -2.88
N ILE A 247 -1.66 17.95 -3.71
CA ILE A 247 -2.29 16.70 -3.30
C ILE A 247 -1.22 15.60 -3.32
N TYR A 248 -0.79 15.19 -2.14
CA TYR A 248 0.08 14.03 -1.96
C TYR A 248 -0.23 13.39 -0.60
N TYR A 249 0.17 12.14 -0.43
CA TYR A 249 -0.03 11.46 0.84
C TYR A 249 0.92 12.01 1.90
N GLU A 250 0.38 12.67 2.92
CA GLU A 250 1.12 13.17 4.08
C GLU A 250 0.38 12.76 5.35
N ASN A 251 0.98 11.88 6.14
CA ASN A 251 0.53 11.47 7.48
C ASN A 251 -0.98 11.20 7.66
N GLY A 252 -1.67 10.73 6.62
CA GLY A 252 -3.09 10.37 6.68
C GLY A 252 -4.07 11.55 6.69
N ASP A 253 -3.61 12.80 6.66
CA ASP A 253 -4.50 13.98 6.64
C ASP A 253 -4.64 14.58 5.24
N ASN A 254 -5.67 14.14 4.50
CA ASN A 254 -5.80 14.36 3.07
C ASN A 254 -7.20 14.84 2.67
N TYR A 255 -7.28 15.38 1.42
CA TYR A 255 -8.53 15.80 0.77
C TYR A 255 -9.25 14.66 0.06
N TYR A 256 -8.92 13.40 0.32
CA TYR A 256 -9.46 12.27 -0.43
C TYR A 256 -10.12 11.21 0.47
N GLY A 257 -11.10 10.52 -0.11
CA GLY A 257 -11.73 9.34 0.43
C GLY A 257 -11.17 8.06 -0.21
N PHE A 258 -12.04 7.15 -0.66
CA PHE A 258 -11.63 5.91 -1.30
C PHE A 258 -11.12 6.12 -2.74
N GLY A 259 -10.36 5.15 -3.22
CA GLY A 259 -9.93 5.06 -4.61
C GLY A 259 -8.66 5.83 -4.94
N TRP A 260 -7.79 6.10 -3.97
CA TRP A 260 -6.50 6.75 -4.19
C TRP A 260 -5.36 5.88 -3.71
N SER A 261 -4.23 5.96 -4.40
CA SER A 261 -3.03 5.22 -4.03
C SER A 261 -2.26 5.93 -2.91
N HIS A 262 -1.95 5.20 -1.86
CA HIS A 262 -1.09 5.69 -0.77
C HIS A 262 0.38 5.63 -1.22
N ASN A 263 0.80 6.56 -2.08
CA ASN A 263 2.18 6.67 -2.53
C ASN A 263 2.81 7.95 -1.95
N PHE A 264 3.92 7.80 -1.25
CA PHE A 264 4.63 8.88 -0.54
C PHE A 264 5.41 9.85 -1.45
N LYS A 265 5.23 9.78 -2.76
CA LYS A 265 5.93 10.68 -3.69
C LYS A 265 5.24 12.03 -3.75
N LYS A 266 5.98 13.12 -3.51
CA LYS A 266 5.50 14.52 -3.62
C LYS A 266 5.05 14.96 -5.03
N LEU A 267 4.95 14.04 -5.97
CA LEU A 267 4.56 14.31 -7.37
C LEU A 267 3.04 14.36 -7.60
N GLY A 268 2.25 14.02 -6.60
CA GLY A 268 0.81 13.89 -6.68
C GLY A 268 0.30 12.51 -6.27
N ILE A 269 -1.01 12.28 -6.39
CA ILE A 269 -1.67 11.02 -6.04
C ILE A 269 -2.41 10.44 -7.23
N TRP A 270 -2.19 9.15 -7.51
CA TRP A 270 -2.93 8.43 -8.54
C TRP A 270 -4.31 7.98 -8.04
N SER A 271 -5.32 8.19 -8.88
CA SER A 271 -6.58 7.47 -8.72
C SER A 271 -6.34 5.97 -8.91
N GLU A 272 -7.07 5.16 -8.16
CA GLU A 272 -6.93 3.71 -8.11
C GLU A 272 -8.31 3.03 -8.13
N GLY A 273 -8.58 2.29 -9.19
CA GLY A 273 -9.86 1.62 -9.40
C GLY A 273 -10.86 2.41 -10.23
N PRO A 274 -12.10 1.92 -10.32
CA PRO A 274 -13.11 2.55 -11.15
C PRO A 274 -13.61 3.88 -10.59
N ILE A 275 -13.63 4.06 -9.27
CA ILE A 275 -14.14 5.27 -8.63
C ILE A 275 -13.12 5.81 -7.64
N SER A 276 -12.85 7.12 -7.72
CA SER A 276 -12.00 7.84 -6.76
C SER A 276 -12.72 9.07 -6.23
N THR A 277 -12.63 9.30 -4.93
CA THR A 277 -13.40 10.35 -4.25
C THR A 277 -12.49 11.41 -3.65
N LEU A 278 -12.66 12.68 -4.01
CA LEU A 278 -12.19 13.81 -3.21
C LEU A 278 -13.27 14.18 -2.20
N PHE A 279 -12.85 14.49 -0.97
CA PHE A 279 -13.75 14.84 0.10
C PHE A 279 -13.12 15.91 1.00
N PHE A 280 -13.70 17.11 0.98
CA PHE A 280 -13.22 18.27 1.69
C PHE A 280 -14.36 19.18 2.13
N ARG A 281 -14.07 20.23 2.86
CA ARG A 281 -15.04 21.25 3.25
C ARG A 281 -14.48 22.65 3.03
N THR A 282 -15.36 23.62 2.92
CA THR A 282 -15.07 25.06 3.02
C THR A 282 -15.35 25.55 4.44
N ASP A 283 -14.82 26.70 4.82
CA ASP A 283 -15.07 27.33 6.14
C ASP A 283 -16.51 27.85 6.26
N LYS A 284 -17.06 28.39 5.17
CA LYS A 284 -18.45 28.88 5.06
C LYS A 284 -19.03 28.60 3.69
N ASN A 285 -20.30 28.95 3.51
CA ASN A 285 -20.96 28.91 2.19
C ASN A 285 -20.55 30.15 1.38
N TYR A 286 -20.02 29.91 0.18
CA TYR A 286 -19.56 30.93 -0.75
C TYR A 286 -20.45 31.08 -1.99
N GLY A 287 -21.63 30.45 -2.01
CA GLY A 287 -22.42 30.35 -3.22
C GLY A 287 -21.87 29.26 -4.17
N ASP A 288 -22.00 29.51 -5.47
CA ASP A 288 -21.46 28.62 -6.48
C ASP A 288 -19.92 28.66 -6.47
N LEU A 289 -19.30 27.51 -6.66
CA LEU A 289 -17.85 27.35 -6.58
C LEU A 289 -17.30 26.71 -7.85
N LYS A 290 -16.07 27.03 -8.19
CA LYS A 290 -15.29 26.38 -9.23
C LYS A 290 -14.10 25.67 -8.63
N LEU A 291 -14.00 24.34 -8.80
CA LEU A 291 -12.84 23.53 -8.43
C LEU A 291 -11.98 23.30 -9.67
N GLU A 292 -10.75 23.79 -9.61
CA GLU A 292 -9.71 23.54 -10.61
C GLU A 292 -8.79 22.41 -10.13
N ILE A 293 -8.57 21.41 -10.98
CA ILE A 293 -7.72 20.26 -10.70
C ILE A 293 -6.62 20.19 -11.74
N SER A 294 -5.37 20.29 -11.30
CA SER A 294 -4.23 20.01 -12.17
C SER A 294 -3.90 18.52 -12.09
N CYS A 295 -4.01 17.82 -13.18
CA CYS A 295 -3.82 16.37 -13.22
C CYS A 295 -3.11 15.90 -14.49
N ARG A 296 -2.64 14.65 -14.43
CA ARG A 296 -2.08 13.92 -15.58
C ARG A 296 -2.87 12.63 -15.77
N PRO A 297 -3.52 12.42 -16.92
CA PRO A 297 -4.22 11.17 -17.20
C PRO A 297 -3.23 10.03 -17.47
N TYR A 298 -3.60 8.82 -17.06
CA TYR A 298 -2.87 7.60 -17.44
C TYR A 298 -3.37 7.12 -18.79
N ILE A 299 -2.65 7.52 -19.83
CA ILE A 299 -2.96 7.20 -21.23
C ILE A 299 -1.83 6.38 -21.83
N THR A 300 -2.19 5.33 -22.54
CA THR A 300 -1.27 4.36 -23.15
C THR A 300 -1.60 4.18 -24.63
N LYS A 301 -0.75 3.45 -25.37
CA LYS A 301 -1.04 3.12 -26.78
C LYS A 301 -2.32 2.30 -26.93
N LYS A 302 -2.66 1.45 -25.92
CA LYS A 302 -3.86 0.60 -25.92
C LYS A 302 -5.11 1.31 -25.40
N ASN A 303 -4.93 2.37 -24.61
CA ASN A 303 -5.99 3.19 -24.06
C ASN A 303 -5.62 4.66 -24.27
N ASN A 304 -5.93 5.18 -25.47
CA ASN A 304 -5.50 6.50 -25.92
C ASN A 304 -6.42 7.66 -25.45
N ILE A 305 -7.58 7.33 -24.91
CA ILE A 305 -8.55 8.26 -24.34
C ILE A 305 -9.00 7.72 -22.99
N LEU A 306 -8.87 8.52 -21.94
CA LEU A 306 -9.45 8.26 -20.64
C LEU A 306 -10.78 8.99 -20.54
N GLU A 307 -11.85 8.25 -20.27
CA GLU A 307 -13.20 8.80 -20.10
C GLU A 307 -13.66 8.62 -18.65
N LEU A 308 -14.25 9.70 -18.09
CA LEU A 308 -14.76 9.69 -16.73
C LEU A 308 -16.00 10.57 -16.58
N ASP A 309 -16.90 10.14 -15.71
CA ASP A 309 -18.02 10.95 -15.24
C ASP A 309 -17.67 11.55 -13.89
N VAL A 310 -18.04 12.80 -13.70
CA VAL A 310 -17.85 13.55 -12.44
C VAL A 310 -19.19 13.74 -11.76
N TYR A 311 -19.23 13.43 -10.47
CA TYR A 311 -20.39 13.66 -9.62
C TYR A 311 -20.02 14.59 -8.47
N VAL A 312 -20.90 15.53 -8.14
CA VAL A 312 -20.80 16.43 -6.99
C VAL A 312 -21.91 16.07 -6.01
N ASN A 313 -21.53 15.65 -4.80
CA ASN A 313 -22.48 15.24 -3.75
C ASN A 313 -23.58 14.27 -4.28
N ASN A 314 -23.17 13.25 -5.05
CA ASN A 314 -23.98 12.23 -5.72
C ASN A 314 -24.78 12.71 -6.94
N THR A 315 -24.70 13.98 -7.32
CA THR A 315 -25.38 14.50 -8.51
C THR A 315 -24.42 14.53 -9.68
N PHE A 316 -24.83 14.00 -10.83
CA PHE A 316 -24.04 14.06 -12.06
C PHE A 316 -23.72 15.51 -12.42
N ASN A 317 -22.45 15.79 -12.69
CA ASN A 317 -21.98 17.11 -13.05
C ASN A 317 -21.63 17.17 -14.54
N LYS A 318 -20.70 16.33 -14.98
CA LYS A 318 -20.27 16.28 -16.38
C LYS A 318 -19.48 15.02 -16.73
N ASN A 319 -19.42 14.74 -18.03
CA ASN A 319 -18.49 13.78 -18.62
C ASN A 319 -17.22 14.49 -19.09
N ILE A 320 -16.06 13.85 -18.92
CA ILE A 320 -14.76 14.37 -19.33
C ILE A 320 -14.02 13.30 -20.14
N LYS A 321 -13.48 13.72 -21.29
CA LYS A 321 -12.61 12.90 -22.13
C LYS A 321 -11.21 13.52 -22.15
N LEU A 322 -10.23 12.76 -21.71
CA LEU A 322 -8.81 13.17 -21.65
C LEU A 322 -8.02 12.37 -22.68
N ALA A 323 -7.49 13.08 -23.66
CA ALA A 323 -6.58 12.53 -24.67
C ALA A 323 -5.18 13.15 -24.52
N LYS A 324 -4.21 12.64 -25.27
CA LYS A 324 -2.78 13.03 -25.29
C LYS A 324 -1.99 12.61 -24.03
N LYS A 325 -1.12 11.64 -24.24
CA LYS A 325 -0.19 11.09 -23.24
C LYS A 325 0.75 12.19 -22.71
N ASN A 326 1.06 12.10 -21.41
CA ASN A 326 2.10 12.86 -20.69
C ASN A 326 1.94 14.40 -20.64
N LEU A 327 0.78 14.94 -21.01
CA LEU A 327 0.50 16.35 -20.82
C LEU A 327 -0.33 16.59 -19.58
N ASP A 328 0.08 17.52 -18.76
CA ASP A 328 -0.71 17.99 -17.63
C ASP A 328 -1.99 18.66 -18.16
N LYS A 329 -3.10 18.37 -17.51
CA LYS A 329 -4.42 18.87 -17.85
C LYS A 329 -4.99 19.66 -16.69
N LYS A 330 -5.80 20.64 -17.00
CA LYS A 330 -6.71 21.28 -16.06
C LYS A 330 -8.11 20.72 -16.24
N ILE A 331 -8.75 20.30 -15.16
CA ILE A 331 -10.15 19.93 -15.08
C ILE A 331 -10.82 20.98 -14.23
N GLU A 332 -11.89 21.60 -14.74
CA GLU A 332 -12.72 22.55 -14.01
C GLU A 332 -14.06 21.92 -13.71
N ILE A 333 -14.51 21.99 -12.46
CA ILE A 333 -15.77 21.44 -11.98
C ILE A 333 -16.54 22.60 -11.33
N LEU A 334 -17.73 22.90 -11.89
CA LEU A 334 -18.65 23.85 -11.29
C LEU A 334 -19.45 23.13 -10.20
N ILE A 335 -19.49 23.70 -9.02
CA ILE A 335 -20.17 23.17 -7.85
C ILE A 335 -21.31 24.12 -7.51
N ASN A 336 -22.55 23.70 -7.77
CA ASN A 336 -23.72 24.48 -7.43
C ASN A 336 -23.92 24.51 -5.93
N ALA A 337 -24.13 25.69 -5.36
CA ALA A 337 -24.36 25.93 -3.94
C ALA A 337 -25.48 25.05 -3.35
N LYS A 338 -26.55 24.78 -4.14
CA LYS A 338 -27.66 23.93 -3.70
C LYS A 338 -27.26 22.51 -3.39
N LEU A 339 -26.15 22.03 -3.96
CA LEU A 339 -25.62 20.67 -3.72
C LEU A 339 -24.75 20.61 -2.46
N VAL A 340 -24.27 21.76 -1.94
CA VAL A 340 -23.36 21.82 -0.80
C VAL A 340 -24.18 21.87 0.50
N LYS A 341 -24.03 20.81 1.31
CA LYS A 341 -24.63 20.73 2.66
C LYS A 341 -23.54 20.78 3.72
N ASN A 342 -23.74 21.56 4.77
CA ASN A 342 -22.77 21.70 5.87
C ASN A 342 -21.37 22.11 5.40
N ASN A 343 -21.26 22.82 4.28
CA ASN A 343 -20.00 23.19 3.63
C ASN A 343 -19.13 21.99 3.21
N GLU A 344 -19.70 20.77 3.14
CA GLU A 344 -19.00 19.56 2.75
C GLU A 344 -19.20 19.29 1.27
N ILE A 345 -18.09 18.96 0.60
CA ILE A 345 -18.04 18.74 -0.85
C ILE A 345 -17.39 17.38 -1.12
N LYS A 346 -18.17 16.50 -1.75
CA LYS A 346 -17.71 15.20 -2.23
C LYS A 346 -17.70 15.21 -3.75
N ILE A 347 -16.54 14.90 -4.34
CA ILE A 347 -16.39 14.77 -5.80
C ILE A 347 -16.02 13.32 -6.10
N ASP A 348 -16.87 12.63 -6.82
CA ASP A 348 -16.57 11.29 -7.32
C ASP A 348 -16.17 11.35 -8.79
N PHE A 349 -15.02 10.72 -9.10
CA PHE A 349 -14.54 10.48 -10.44
C PHE A 349 -14.81 9.02 -10.79
N ASN A 350 -15.78 8.78 -11.66
CA ASN A 350 -16.12 7.45 -12.13
C ASN A 350 -15.46 7.20 -13.50
N PHE A 351 -14.36 6.46 -13.48
CA PHE A 351 -13.58 6.14 -14.69
C PHE A 351 -14.23 4.99 -15.45
N LYS A 352 -14.58 5.22 -16.72
CA LYS A 352 -15.22 4.20 -17.56
C LYS A 352 -14.25 3.15 -18.07
N ASN A 353 -13.01 3.55 -18.33
CA ASN A 353 -12.00 2.68 -18.94
C ASN A 353 -10.62 2.78 -18.27
N PRO A 354 -10.51 2.69 -16.93
CA PRO A 354 -9.21 2.71 -16.28
C PRO A 354 -8.47 1.40 -16.55
N VAL A 355 -7.18 1.49 -16.87
CA VAL A 355 -6.34 0.34 -17.17
C VAL A 355 -5.15 0.29 -16.21
N SER A 356 -4.64 -0.92 -15.95
CA SER A 356 -3.42 -1.07 -15.17
C SER A 356 -2.17 -1.10 -16.04
N PRO A 357 -1.01 -0.63 -15.54
CA PRO A 357 0.27 -0.83 -16.20
C PRO A 357 0.58 -2.30 -16.51
N TYR A 358 0.07 -3.22 -15.68
CA TYR A 358 0.18 -4.67 -15.90
C TYR A 358 -0.61 -5.12 -17.13
N GLU A 359 -1.88 -4.70 -17.28
CA GLU A 359 -2.74 -5.07 -18.44
C GLU A 359 -2.18 -4.57 -19.78
N VAL A 360 -1.51 -3.42 -19.75
CA VAL A 360 -0.88 -2.83 -20.95
C VAL A 360 0.58 -3.22 -21.12
N LEU A 361 1.10 -4.10 -20.25
CA LEU A 361 2.46 -4.64 -20.29
C LEU A 361 3.58 -3.59 -20.12
N GLU A 362 3.30 -2.50 -19.41
CA GLU A 362 4.31 -1.45 -19.12
C GLU A 362 5.08 -1.72 -17.83
N SER A 363 4.42 -2.29 -16.79
CA SER A 363 5.07 -2.64 -15.52
C SER A 363 4.25 -3.68 -14.74
N PRO A 364 4.79 -4.27 -13.66
CA PRO A 364 4.06 -5.22 -12.81
C PRO A 364 3.00 -4.57 -11.90
N ASP A 365 2.67 -3.31 -12.12
CA ASP A 365 1.67 -2.59 -11.32
C ASP A 365 0.25 -2.96 -11.79
N GLY A 366 -0.48 -3.69 -10.93
CA GLY A 366 -1.84 -4.15 -11.22
C GLY A 366 -2.96 -3.16 -10.86
N ARG A 367 -2.63 -1.95 -10.38
CA ARG A 367 -3.64 -0.93 -10.07
C ARG A 367 -4.24 -0.35 -11.35
N LYS A 368 -5.56 -0.30 -11.44
CA LYS A 368 -6.25 0.44 -12.51
C LYS A 368 -6.12 1.94 -12.26
N LEU A 369 -5.41 2.63 -13.13
CA LEU A 369 -5.07 4.04 -12.98
C LEU A 369 -5.95 4.90 -13.90
N GLY A 370 -6.42 6.04 -13.39
CA GLY A 370 -7.14 7.05 -14.13
C GLY A 370 -6.32 8.34 -14.25
N ILE A 371 -6.30 9.18 -13.22
CA ILE A 371 -5.59 10.46 -13.20
C ILE A 371 -4.61 10.54 -12.03
N LEU A 372 -3.48 11.20 -12.25
CA LEU A 372 -2.59 11.67 -11.18
C LEU A 372 -2.99 13.11 -10.87
N ILE A 373 -3.57 13.36 -9.69
CA ILE A 373 -3.81 14.73 -9.23
C ILE A 373 -2.54 15.28 -8.60
N LYS A 374 -2.13 16.47 -9.03
CA LYS A 374 -0.98 17.21 -8.50
C LYS A 374 -1.41 18.26 -7.49
N ASN A 375 -2.40 19.04 -7.86
CA ASN A 375 -2.94 20.08 -7.00
C ASN A 375 -4.40 20.37 -7.34
N ILE A 376 -5.07 21.01 -6.37
CA ILE A 376 -6.42 21.53 -6.50
C ILE A 376 -6.45 22.99 -6.05
N LYS A 377 -7.40 23.74 -6.59
CA LYS A 377 -7.74 25.10 -6.18
C LYS A 377 -9.23 25.27 -6.27
N ILE A 378 -9.83 25.91 -5.26
CA ILE A 378 -11.26 26.25 -5.27
C ILE A 378 -11.44 27.75 -5.23
N THR A 379 -12.38 28.26 -6.02
CA THR A 379 -12.69 29.69 -6.13
C THR A 379 -14.19 29.92 -6.18
N PRO A 380 -14.73 30.98 -5.61
CA PRO A 380 -16.11 31.42 -5.90
C PRO A 380 -16.27 31.72 -7.39
N VAL A 381 -17.48 31.53 -7.92
CA VAL A 381 -17.85 31.88 -9.30
C VAL A 381 -18.41 33.28 -9.37
#